data_bb2cee13ff81f30c2f21525e84f40d19
#
_entry.id   bb2cee13ff81f30c2f21525e84f40d19
#
_cell.length_a   1.000
_cell.length_b   1.000
_cell.length_c   1.000
_cell.angle_alpha   90.00
_cell.angle_beta   90.00
_cell.angle_gamma   90.00
#
_symmetry.space_group_name_H-M   'P 1'
#
loop_
_entity.id
_entity.type
_entity.pdbx_description
1 polymer ?
#
loop_
_entity_poly.entity_id
_entity_poly.type
_entity_poly.pdbx_seq_one_letter_code
_entity_poly.pdbx_strand_id
1 'polypeptide(L)'
;MKMLGLLVPLVLVSTATMAEDLTPQAYQNLLTPLVQGGSDVLGRPLAYPEGTPNVTSAIVTVPPGGETGWHEHEVPLFAYILEGELTVDYGEKGKKTYKAGEAVLEAVGWSHNGTNTGTVPMKLVAVYMGGGTSANTVKVDPPADK
;
A
#
# COMPACT_ATOMS: atom_id res chain seq x y z
N MET A 1 -65.17 49.85 -23.89
CA MET A 1 -64.57 48.79 -23.08
C MET A 1 -63.19 48.52 -23.63
N LYS A 2 -62.11 48.97 -22.95
CA LYS A 2 -60.70 48.74 -23.35
C LYS A 2 -60.18 47.57 -22.52
N MET A 3 -59.87 46.46 -23.15
CA MET A 3 -59.20 45.36 -22.52
C MET A 3 -57.69 45.66 -22.42
N LEU A 4 -57.20 45.73 -21.21
CA LEU A 4 -55.79 45.93 -20.88
C LEU A 4 -55.16 44.55 -20.82
N GLY A 5 -54.32 44.18 -21.78
CA GLY A 5 -53.57 42.95 -21.78
C GLY A 5 -52.38 43.03 -20.85
N LEU A 6 -52.33 42.12 -19.88
CA LEU A 6 -51.23 41.96 -18.92
C LEU A 6 -50.14 41.11 -19.57
N LEU A 7 -49.00 41.72 -19.94
CA LEU A 7 -47.80 41.03 -20.36
C LEU A 7 -47.02 40.55 -19.11
N VAL A 8 -46.93 39.23 -18.96
CA VAL A 8 -46.10 38.59 -17.94
C VAL A 8 -44.72 38.32 -18.55
N PRO A 9 -43.65 38.86 -18.03
CA PRO A 9 -42.31 38.52 -18.58
C PRO A 9 -41.89 37.10 -18.18
N LEU A 10 -41.54 36.31 -19.18
CA LEU A 10 -40.98 34.97 -19.00
C LEU A 10 -39.48 35.15 -18.61
N VAL A 11 -39.15 34.89 -17.36
CA VAL A 11 -37.78 34.88 -16.86
C VAL A 11 -37.17 33.52 -17.21
N LEU A 12 -36.27 33.46 -18.21
CA LEU A 12 -35.43 32.30 -18.47
C LEU A 12 -34.36 32.21 -17.36
N VAL A 13 -34.53 31.27 -16.45
CA VAL A 13 -33.45 30.89 -15.50
C VAL A 13 -32.51 29.95 -16.27
N SER A 14 -31.37 30.47 -16.68
CA SER A 14 -30.26 29.67 -17.20
C SER A 14 -29.59 28.94 -16.04
N THR A 15 -29.82 27.64 -15.93
CA THR A 15 -29.04 26.78 -15.03
C THR A 15 -27.69 26.49 -15.70
N ALA A 16 -26.67 27.29 -15.34
CA ALA A 16 -25.29 26.93 -15.66
C ALA A 16 -24.92 25.69 -14.84
N THR A 17 -24.86 24.53 -15.46
CA THR A 17 -24.21 23.34 -14.91
C THR A 17 -22.72 23.67 -14.77
N MET A 18 -22.27 23.93 -13.55
CA MET A 18 -20.86 24.01 -13.21
C MET A 18 -20.28 22.59 -13.42
N ALA A 19 -19.60 22.40 -14.53
CA ALA A 19 -18.65 21.30 -14.64
C ALA A 19 -17.59 21.54 -13.55
N GLU A 20 -17.49 20.66 -12.55
CA GLU A 20 -16.41 20.73 -11.58
C GLU A 20 -15.10 20.58 -12.37
N ASP A 21 -14.32 21.65 -12.39
CA ASP A 21 -12.98 21.67 -12.93
C ASP A 21 -12.09 20.81 -12.01
N LEU A 22 -11.76 19.58 -12.45
CA LEU A 22 -10.81 18.69 -11.79
C LEU A 22 -9.40 19.25 -11.94
N THR A 23 -9.14 20.37 -11.27
CA THR A 23 -7.82 20.98 -11.20
C THR A 23 -6.84 20.02 -10.50
N PRO A 24 -5.51 20.11 -10.77
CA PRO A 24 -4.49 19.34 -10.04
C PRO A 24 -4.61 19.46 -8.52
N GLN A 25 -5.12 20.57 -8.02
CA GLN A 25 -5.35 20.80 -6.59
C GLN A 25 -6.53 19.99 -6.04
N ALA A 26 -7.59 19.74 -6.83
CA ALA A 26 -8.67 18.83 -6.44
C ALA A 26 -8.18 17.38 -6.33
N TYR A 27 -7.30 16.94 -7.23
CA TYR A 27 -6.68 15.62 -7.18
C TYR A 27 -5.83 15.42 -5.90
N GLN A 28 -5.04 16.41 -5.51
CA GLN A 28 -4.22 16.34 -4.29
C GLN A 28 -5.06 16.14 -3.02
N ASN A 29 -6.26 16.70 -2.97
CA ASN A 29 -7.19 16.51 -1.84
C ASN A 29 -7.82 15.10 -1.77
N LEU A 30 -7.68 14.29 -2.82
CA LEU A 30 -8.15 12.91 -2.87
C LEU A 30 -7.07 11.91 -2.41
N LEU A 31 -5.84 12.37 -2.19
CA LEU A 31 -4.71 11.50 -1.82
C LEU A 31 -4.63 11.35 -0.30
N THR A 32 -4.59 10.09 0.13
CA THR A 32 -4.25 9.71 1.51
C THR A 32 -2.97 8.87 1.43
N PRO A 33 -1.78 9.45 1.69
CA PRO A 33 -0.54 8.70 1.68
C PRO A 33 -0.56 7.58 2.74
N LEU A 34 -0.19 6.37 2.37
CA LEU A 34 -0.07 5.21 3.27
C LEU A 34 1.34 5.11 3.86
N VAL A 35 2.35 5.26 3.01
CA VAL A 35 3.77 5.33 3.38
C VAL A 35 4.50 6.17 2.34
N GLN A 36 5.48 6.94 2.80
CA GLN A 36 6.35 7.73 1.94
C GLN A 36 7.75 7.74 2.55
N GLY A 37 8.75 7.37 1.76
CA GLY A 37 10.15 7.38 2.23
C GLY A 37 11.09 6.78 1.22
N GLY A 38 12.37 6.98 1.47
CA GLY A 38 13.50 6.40 0.73
C GLY A 38 14.26 5.34 1.53
N SER A 39 13.66 4.83 2.62
CA SER A 39 14.25 3.80 3.48
C SER A 39 13.25 2.69 3.79
N ASP A 40 13.77 1.50 4.02
CA ASP A 40 12.98 0.36 4.51
C ASP A 40 12.60 0.53 5.99
N VAL A 41 11.83 -0.44 6.51
CA VAL A 41 11.35 -0.44 7.90
C VAL A 41 12.46 -0.46 8.94
N LEU A 42 13.68 -0.88 8.58
CA LEU A 42 14.88 -0.88 9.43
C LEU A 42 15.73 0.38 9.27
N GLY A 43 15.27 1.36 8.48
CA GLY A 43 15.97 2.62 8.23
C GLY A 43 17.10 2.53 7.19
N ARG A 44 17.19 1.45 6.43
CA ARG A 44 18.21 1.27 5.39
C ARG A 44 17.75 1.91 4.09
N PRO A 45 18.63 2.60 3.35
CA PRO A 45 18.28 3.22 2.08
C PRO A 45 17.72 2.20 1.09
N LEU A 46 16.62 2.54 0.44
CA LEU A 46 16.08 1.77 -0.68
C LEU A 46 16.81 2.14 -1.96
N ALA A 47 17.06 1.13 -2.80
CA ALA A 47 17.52 1.30 -4.17
C ALA A 47 16.65 0.47 -5.10
N TYR A 48 16.27 1.03 -6.25
CA TYR A 48 15.64 0.22 -7.29
C TYR A 48 16.67 -0.71 -7.90
N PRO A 49 16.31 -1.98 -8.17
CA PRO A 49 17.23 -2.91 -8.83
C PRO A 49 17.55 -2.43 -10.25
N GLU A 50 18.74 -2.80 -10.72
CA GLU A 50 19.16 -2.51 -12.08
C GLU A 50 18.45 -3.39 -13.11
N GLY A 51 18.50 -2.98 -14.38
CA GLY A 51 17.95 -3.73 -15.51
C GLY A 51 16.50 -3.41 -15.81
N THR A 52 15.87 -4.28 -16.59
CA THR A 52 14.47 -4.09 -17.00
C THR A 52 13.54 -4.26 -15.79
N PRO A 53 12.64 -3.30 -15.53
CA PRO A 53 11.69 -3.43 -14.44
C PRO A 53 10.82 -4.69 -14.56
N ASN A 54 10.61 -5.36 -13.43
CA ASN A 54 9.77 -6.54 -13.30
C ASN A 54 8.96 -6.45 -12.01
N VAL A 55 7.80 -5.81 -12.08
CA VAL A 55 6.93 -5.59 -10.91
C VAL A 55 5.99 -6.77 -10.75
N THR A 56 5.96 -7.33 -9.54
CA THR A 56 5.00 -8.38 -9.16
C THR A 56 4.07 -7.83 -8.08
N SER A 57 2.76 -7.98 -8.27
CA SER A 57 1.77 -7.71 -7.23
C SER A 57 1.02 -8.99 -6.91
N ALA A 58 0.82 -9.25 -5.61
CA ALA A 58 0.15 -10.45 -5.11
C ALA A 58 -0.67 -10.17 -3.86
N ILE A 59 -1.69 -11.00 -3.63
CA ILE A 59 -2.34 -11.11 -2.32
C ILE A 59 -1.67 -12.25 -1.57
N VAL A 60 -1.13 -11.94 -0.38
CA VAL A 60 -0.62 -12.93 0.55
C VAL A 60 -1.68 -13.17 1.62
N THR A 61 -2.02 -14.43 1.87
CA THR A 61 -2.99 -14.82 2.89
C THR A 61 -2.32 -15.79 3.87
N VAL A 62 -2.37 -15.44 5.16
CA VAL A 62 -1.80 -16.26 6.24
C VAL A 62 -2.90 -16.59 7.24
N PRO A 63 -3.21 -17.88 7.48
CA PRO A 63 -4.22 -18.27 8.46
C PRO A 63 -3.77 -17.91 9.88
N PRO A 64 -4.68 -17.83 10.86
CA PRO A 64 -4.32 -17.59 12.26
C PRO A 64 -3.23 -18.57 12.74
N GLY A 65 -2.17 -18.05 13.37
CA GLY A 65 -1.00 -18.82 13.79
C GLY A 65 -0.07 -19.30 12.66
N GLY A 66 -0.43 -19.04 11.40
CA GLY A 66 0.43 -19.38 10.26
C GLY A 66 1.61 -18.40 10.13
N GLU A 67 2.62 -18.82 9.39
CA GLU A 67 3.86 -18.08 9.18
C GLU A 67 4.24 -18.00 7.71
N THR A 68 4.98 -16.97 7.33
CA THR A 68 5.59 -16.85 6.01
C THR A 68 6.84 -17.73 5.86
N GLY A 69 7.43 -18.10 6.98
CA GLY A 69 8.77 -18.67 7.08
C GLY A 69 9.86 -17.59 6.94
N TRP A 70 11.08 -17.91 7.41
CA TRP A 70 12.22 -17.02 7.31
C TRP A 70 12.64 -16.82 5.86
N HIS A 71 12.72 -15.56 5.45
CA HIS A 71 13.06 -15.18 4.09
C HIS A 71 13.66 -13.77 4.03
N GLU A 72 14.16 -13.42 2.86
CA GLU A 72 14.67 -12.09 2.51
C GLU A 72 14.07 -11.64 1.18
N HIS A 73 14.04 -10.34 0.95
CA HIS A 73 13.73 -9.74 -0.34
C HIS A 73 14.98 -9.11 -0.93
N GLU A 74 15.30 -9.45 -2.19
CA GLU A 74 16.39 -8.80 -2.92
C GLU A 74 15.97 -7.45 -3.53
N VAL A 75 14.67 -7.16 -3.52
CA VAL A 75 14.07 -5.99 -4.17
C VAL A 75 13.19 -5.23 -3.18
N PRO A 76 12.98 -3.93 -3.37
CA PRO A 76 12.04 -3.18 -2.56
C PRO A 76 10.64 -3.79 -2.62
N LEU A 77 10.01 -3.89 -1.47
CA LEU A 77 8.65 -4.40 -1.30
C LEU A 77 7.80 -3.37 -0.56
N PHE A 78 6.69 -2.97 -1.19
CA PHE A 78 5.58 -2.30 -0.51
C PHE A 78 4.54 -3.35 -0.11
N ALA A 79 4.13 -3.33 1.17
CA ALA A 79 3.03 -4.14 1.65
C ALA A 79 1.97 -3.27 2.33
N TYR A 80 0.69 -3.66 2.17
CA TYR A 80 -0.46 -3.02 2.80
C TYR A 80 -1.40 -4.09 3.37
N ILE A 81 -1.68 -4.01 4.65
CA ILE A 81 -2.56 -4.97 5.32
C ILE A 81 -4.03 -4.65 4.99
N LEU A 82 -4.70 -5.59 4.34
CA LEU A 82 -6.12 -5.50 3.99
C LEU A 82 -7.03 -5.97 5.13
N GLU A 83 -6.64 -7.08 5.78
CA GLU A 83 -7.41 -7.73 6.85
C GLU A 83 -6.48 -8.34 7.89
N GLY A 84 -6.93 -8.39 9.15
CA GLY A 84 -6.21 -9.05 10.24
C GLY A 84 -4.98 -8.29 10.70
N GLU A 85 -3.99 -9.03 11.19
CA GLU A 85 -2.70 -8.48 11.64
C GLU A 85 -1.55 -9.45 11.32
N LEU A 86 -0.36 -8.90 11.12
CA LEU A 86 0.87 -9.62 10.90
C LEU A 86 1.95 -9.09 11.84
N THR A 87 2.55 -9.96 12.64
CA THR A 87 3.74 -9.64 13.41
C THR A 87 4.97 -10.13 12.67
N VAL A 88 5.83 -9.22 12.26
CA VAL A 88 7.08 -9.53 11.57
C VAL A 88 8.23 -9.52 12.58
N ASP A 89 8.97 -10.62 12.63
CA ASP A 89 10.19 -10.80 13.42
C ASP A 89 11.40 -10.49 12.54
N TYR A 90 12.16 -9.46 12.91
CA TYR A 90 13.39 -9.04 12.23
C TYR A 90 14.66 -9.53 12.98
N GLY A 91 14.53 -10.59 13.79
CA GLY A 91 15.64 -11.12 14.59
C GLY A 91 16.13 -10.10 15.63
N GLU A 92 17.42 -9.78 15.60
CA GLU A 92 18.02 -8.82 16.55
C GLU A 92 17.46 -7.38 16.46
N LYS A 93 16.74 -7.05 15.39
CA LYS A 93 16.06 -5.75 15.23
C LYS A 93 14.68 -5.73 15.89
N GLY A 94 14.27 -6.86 16.48
CA GLY A 94 13.00 -6.99 17.20
C GLY A 94 11.81 -7.31 16.30
N LYS A 95 10.63 -7.15 16.86
CA LYS A 95 9.36 -7.48 16.19
C LYS A 95 8.50 -6.25 15.98
N LYS A 96 7.71 -6.26 14.92
CA LYS A 96 6.74 -5.20 14.64
C LYS A 96 5.44 -5.81 14.14
N THR A 97 4.32 -5.34 14.71
CA THR A 97 2.98 -5.76 14.32
C THR A 97 2.36 -4.71 13.41
N TYR A 98 1.79 -5.17 12.30
CA TYR A 98 1.03 -4.38 11.33
C TYR A 98 -0.41 -4.85 11.32
N LYS A 99 -1.34 -3.89 11.29
CA LYS A 99 -2.80 -4.13 11.31
C LYS A 99 -3.45 -3.67 10.03
N ALA A 100 -4.68 -4.10 9.80
CA ALA A 100 -5.49 -3.63 8.67
C ALA A 100 -5.47 -2.09 8.56
N GLY A 101 -5.19 -1.57 7.37
CA GLY A 101 -5.01 -0.15 7.08
C GLY A 101 -3.57 0.36 7.19
N GLU A 102 -2.63 -0.43 7.67
CA GLU A 102 -1.23 -0.04 7.77
C GLU A 102 -0.40 -0.54 6.58
N ALA A 103 0.60 0.25 6.21
CA ALA A 103 1.54 -0.06 5.14
C ALA A 103 2.99 -0.07 5.63
N VAL A 104 3.83 -0.79 4.91
CA VAL A 104 5.27 -0.88 5.18
C VAL A 104 6.07 -0.92 3.88
N LEU A 105 7.26 -0.33 3.90
CA LEU A 105 8.36 -0.63 2.99
C LEU A 105 9.23 -1.66 3.69
N GLU A 106 9.15 -2.92 3.22
CA GLU A 106 9.73 -4.05 3.92
C GLU A 106 11.26 -4.08 3.81
N ALA A 107 11.91 -4.76 4.76
CA ALA A 107 13.35 -4.87 4.84
C ALA A 107 13.93 -5.58 3.61
N VAL A 108 14.91 -4.95 2.94
CA VAL A 108 15.59 -5.48 1.76
C VAL A 108 16.90 -6.15 2.18
N GLY A 109 17.16 -7.42 1.78
CA GLY A 109 18.37 -8.16 2.15
C GLY A 109 18.54 -8.31 3.66
N TRP A 110 17.45 -8.47 4.38
CA TRP A 110 17.42 -8.72 5.82
C TRP A 110 16.42 -9.83 6.13
N SER A 111 16.89 -10.86 6.83
CA SER A 111 16.09 -12.02 7.18
C SER A 111 14.97 -11.66 8.14
N HIS A 112 13.75 -12.09 7.82
CA HIS A 112 12.58 -11.87 8.65
C HIS A 112 11.53 -12.96 8.47
N ASN A 113 10.60 -13.06 9.44
CA ASN A 113 9.49 -14.01 9.42
C ASN A 113 8.21 -13.34 9.89
N GLY A 114 7.16 -13.40 9.08
CA GLY A 114 5.85 -12.87 9.42
C GLY A 114 4.95 -13.96 10.00
N THR A 115 4.35 -13.71 11.17
CA THR A 115 3.37 -14.58 11.81
C THR A 115 2.04 -13.87 11.92
N ASN A 116 0.94 -14.50 11.51
CA ASN A 116 -0.39 -14.01 11.83
C ASN A 116 -0.68 -14.25 13.32
N THR A 117 -0.54 -13.21 14.14
CA THR A 117 -0.79 -13.25 15.59
C THR A 117 -2.24 -12.96 15.96
N GLY A 118 -3.08 -12.67 14.96
CA GLY A 118 -4.50 -12.43 15.14
C GLY A 118 -5.33 -13.73 15.15
N THR A 119 -6.64 -13.54 15.25
CA THR A 119 -7.62 -14.64 15.32
C THR A 119 -8.39 -14.88 14.02
N VAL A 120 -8.15 -14.03 13.00
CA VAL A 120 -8.75 -14.12 11.67
C VAL A 120 -7.66 -14.25 10.61
N PRO A 121 -7.95 -14.78 9.41
CA PRO A 121 -6.98 -14.77 8.32
C PRO A 121 -6.43 -13.37 8.07
N MET A 122 -5.11 -13.21 8.02
CA MET A 122 -4.44 -12.01 7.60
C MET A 122 -4.36 -12.00 6.07
N LYS A 123 -4.67 -10.85 5.45
CA LYS A 123 -4.45 -10.62 4.03
C LYS A 123 -3.68 -9.32 3.81
N LEU A 124 -2.72 -9.33 2.92
CA LEU A 124 -2.02 -8.13 2.50
C LEU A 124 -1.84 -8.11 0.97
N VAL A 125 -1.76 -6.90 0.42
CA VAL A 125 -1.20 -6.67 -0.92
C VAL A 125 0.30 -6.54 -0.77
N ALA A 126 1.06 -7.33 -1.51
CA ALA A 126 2.50 -7.21 -1.68
C ALA A 126 2.79 -6.68 -3.09
N VAL A 127 3.65 -5.67 -3.21
CA VAL A 127 4.14 -5.15 -4.49
C VAL A 127 5.66 -5.18 -4.47
N TYR A 128 6.24 -6.15 -5.17
CA TYR A 128 7.67 -6.30 -5.34
C TYR A 128 8.12 -5.45 -6.54
N MET A 129 9.00 -4.51 -6.28
CA MET A 129 9.57 -3.60 -7.30
C MET A 129 10.86 -4.19 -7.87
N GLY A 130 10.72 -5.32 -8.58
CA GLY A 130 11.82 -6.10 -9.12
C GLY A 130 12.45 -5.49 -10.37
N GLY A 131 13.62 -6.02 -10.72
CA GLY A 131 14.36 -5.66 -11.93
C GLY A 131 15.38 -6.74 -12.32
N GLY A 132 15.63 -6.87 -13.61
CA GLY A 132 16.56 -7.85 -14.12
C GLY A 132 16.20 -9.28 -13.69
N THR A 133 17.15 -9.97 -13.04
CA THR A 133 17.01 -11.35 -12.53
C THR A 133 16.87 -11.44 -11.02
N SER A 134 16.71 -10.31 -10.32
CA SER A 134 16.59 -10.29 -8.85
C SER A 134 15.37 -11.06 -8.38
N ALA A 135 15.53 -11.85 -7.32
CA ALA A 135 14.44 -12.61 -6.74
C ALA A 135 13.55 -11.73 -5.87
N ASN A 136 12.24 -11.91 -5.97
CA ASN A 136 11.29 -11.22 -5.08
C ASN A 136 11.43 -11.69 -3.64
N THR A 137 11.69 -12.99 -3.45
CA THR A 137 11.78 -13.63 -2.13
C THR A 137 12.77 -14.79 -2.20
N VAL A 138 13.68 -14.84 -1.24
CA VAL A 138 14.65 -15.92 -1.06
C VAL A 138 14.43 -16.53 0.33
N LYS A 139 14.18 -17.84 0.38
CA LYS A 139 14.07 -18.57 1.64
C LYS A 139 15.45 -18.66 2.31
N VAL A 140 15.49 -18.40 3.61
CA VAL A 140 16.71 -18.51 4.42
C VAL A 140 16.44 -19.33 5.68
N ASP A 141 17.50 -19.76 6.34
CA ASP A 141 17.39 -20.41 7.64
C ASP A 141 17.07 -19.36 8.74
N PRO A 142 16.38 -19.77 9.82
CA PRO A 142 16.21 -18.91 10.99
C PRO A 142 17.56 -18.41 11.50
N PRO A 143 17.64 -17.16 12.01
CA PRO A 143 18.85 -16.72 12.69
C PRO A 143 19.16 -17.67 13.86
N ALA A 144 20.45 -17.98 14.06
CA ALA A 144 20.87 -18.82 15.16
C ALA A 144 20.40 -18.21 16.49
N ASP A 145 19.78 -19.03 17.34
CA ASP A 145 19.44 -18.62 18.70
C ASP A 145 20.71 -18.17 19.43
N LYS A 146 20.68 -16.97 20.01
CA LYS A 146 21.77 -16.42 20.83
C LYS A 146 21.56 -16.80 22.27
#